data_d5ea5d08d7abbadd8ba548ef82c9ce0b
#
_entry.id   d5ea5d08d7abbadd8ba548ef82c9ce0b
#
_cell.length_a   1.000
_cell.length_b   1.000
_cell.length_c   1.000
_cell.angle_alpha   90.00
_cell.angle_beta   90.00
_cell.angle_gamma   90.00
#
_symmetry.space_group_name_H-M   'P 1'
#
loop_
_entity.id
_entity.type
_entity.pdbx_description
1 polymer ?
#
loop_
_entity_poly.entity_id
_entity_poly.type
_entity_poly.pdbx_seq_one_letter_code
_entity_poly.pdbx_strand_id
1 'polypeptide(L)'
;MVRSQGVVMNEELTIGRLAKAAGVNVETIRYYQRRGLVDEPYKPPGGHRRYTPSAASRVRFIKRAQQLGFTLDEVTGLLRLEDGQSCRETRLLAEHKLALIEERIADLNRMRRMLKGLIAECARGQRPRSCPIIATLSADSE
;
A
#
# COMPACT_ATOMS: atom_id res chain seq x y z
N MET A 1 -3.99 -7.64 30.58
CA MET A 1 -4.11 -7.47 29.99
C MET A 1 -4.33 -7.96 29.06
N VAL A 2 -4.52 -7.87 28.55
CA VAL A 2 -4.53 -8.23 27.54
C VAL A 2 -5.34 -9.12 27.19
N ARG A 3 -6.08 -9.58 27.64
CA ARG A 3 -6.72 -10.34 27.43
C ARG A 3 -7.95 -10.33 26.72
N SER A 4 -8.60 -9.41 26.60
CA SER A 4 -9.67 -9.24 25.71
C SER A 4 -9.24 -9.48 24.30
N GLN A 5 -7.98 -9.59 24.11
CA GLN A 5 -7.49 -9.84 22.82
C GLN A 5 -7.96 -11.12 22.24
N GLY A 6 -8.02 -12.16 23.02
CA GLY A 6 -8.46 -13.42 22.51
C GLY A 6 -9.89 -13.38 22.03
N VAL A 7 -10.71 -12.63 22.72
CA VAL A 7 -12.10 -12.52 22.32
C VAL A 7 -12.22 -11.77 21.00
N VAL A 8 -11.49 -10.69 20.89
CA VAL A 8 -11.56 -9.89 19.68
C VAL A 8 -11.10 -10.66 18.45
N MET A 9 -10.11 -11.51 18.65
CA MET A 9 -9.54 -12.20 17.52
C MET A 9 -10.43 -13.30 16.97
N ASN A 10 -11.42 -13.69 17.70
CA ASN A 10 -12.34 -14.71 17.22
C ASN A 10 -13.55 -14.14 16.53
N GLU A 11 -13.61 -12.83 16.45
CA GLU A 11 -14.74 -12.18 15.83
C GLU A 11 -14.61 -12.22 14.31
N GLU A 12 -15.59 -12.82 13.66
CA GLU A 12 -15.58 -12.93 12.21
C GLU A 12 -16.46 -11.85 11.60
N LEU A 13 -16.05 -11.39 10.42
CA LEU A 13 -16.70 -10.27 9.78
C LEU A 13 -17.37 -10.70 8.48
N THR A 14 -18.51 -10.12 8.19
CA THR A 14 -19.07 -10.22 6.85
C THR A 14 -18.25 -9.34 5.92
N ILE A 15 -18.45 -9.53 4.60
CA ILE A 15 -17.70 -8.71 3.65
C ILE A 15 -18.04 -7.22 3.82
N GLY A 16 -19.28 -6.90 4.18
CA GLY A 16 -19.65 -5.52 4.41
C GLY A 16 -18.94 -4.92 5.62
N ARG A 17 -18.85 -5.68 6.70
CA ARG A 17 -18.13 -5.22 7.88
C ARG A 17 -16.63 -5.15 7.64
N LEU A 18 -16.13 -6.09 6.86
CA LEU A 18 -14.71 -6.05 6.48
C LEU A 18 -14.41 -4.78 5.71
N ALA A 19 -15.26 -4.45 4.73
CA ALA A 19 -15.07 -3.24 3.94
C ALA A 19 -15.07 -2.00 4.83
N LYS A 20 -16.01 -1.94 5.77
CA LYS A 20 -16.09 -0.81 6.68
C LYS A 20 -14.85 -0.73 7.57
N ALA A 21 -14.42 -1.87 8.10
CA ALA A 21 -13.25 -1.90 8.97
C ALA A 21 -11.99 -1.47 8.24
N ALA A 22 -11.90 -1.79 6.96
CA ALA A 22 -10.72 -1.48 6.17
C ALA A 22 -10.82 -0.13 5.47
N GLY A 23 -11.98 0.53 5.53
CA GLY A 23 -12.14 1.83 4.91
C GLY A 23 -12.24 1.78 3.40
N VAL A 24 -12.78 0.71 2.86
CA VAL A 24 -12.97 0.55 1.41
C VAL A 24 -14.39 0.08 1.15
N ASN A 25 -14.78 0.01 -0.13
CA ASN A 25 -16.09 -0.54 -0.44
C ASN A 25 -15.96 -2.03 -0.76
N VAL A 26 -17.11 -2.69 -0.84
CA VAL A 26 -17.14 -4.14 -1.05
C VAL A 26 -16.52 -4.52 -2.40
N GLU A 27 -16.73 -3.70 -3.41
CA GLU A 27 -16.17 -3.99 -4.72
C GLU A 27 -14.65 -3.99 -4.72
N THR A 28 -14.04 -3.13 -3.90
CA THR A 28 -12.61 -3.13 -3.76
C THR A 28 -12.10 -4.46 -3.22
N ILE A 29 -12.80 -5.00 -2.22
CA ILE A 29 -12.42 -6.30 -1.66
C ILE A 29 -12.56 -7.39 -2.71
N ARG A 30 -13.65 -7.37 -3.46
CA ARG A 30 -13.83 -8.37 -4.52
C ARG A 30 -12.78 -8.26 -5.60
N TYR A 31 -12.37 -7.04 -5.92
CA TYR A 31 -11.31 -6.85 -6.88
C TYR A 31 -9.99 -7.42 -6.37
N TYR A 32 -9.67 -7.15 -5.09
CA TYR A 32 -8.45 -7.72 -4.51
C TYR A 32 -8.50 -9.24 -4.48
N GLN A 33 -9.68 -9.81 -4.24
CA GLN A 33 -9.83 -11.27 -4.27
C GLN A 33 -9.58 -11.82 -5.67
N ARG A 34 -10.11 -11.14 -6.68
CA ARG A 34 -9.89 -11.57 -8.06
C ARG A 34 -8.42 -11.50 -8.44
N ARG A 35 -7.69 -10.57 -7.87
CA ARG A 35 -6.27 -10.42 -8.12
C ARG A 35 -5.42 -11.33 -7.23
N GLY A 36 -6.04 -12.11 -6.38
CA GLY A 36 -5.29 -13.03 -5.52
C GLY A 36 -4.60 -12.40 -4.33
N LEU A 37 -4.95 -11.15 -4.01
CA LEU A 37 -4.32 -10.45 -2.89
C LEU A 37 -5.00 -10.72 -1.57
N VAL A 38 -6.27 -11.09 -1.60
CA VAL A 38 -7.07 -11.38 -0.43
C VAL A 38 -7.77 -12.69 -0.67
N ASP A 39 -7.72 -13.59 0.30
CA ASP A 39 -8.37 -14.87 0.18
C ASP A 39 -9.88 -14.71 0.18
N GLU A 40 -10.54 -15.59 -0.57
CA GLU A 40 -11.99 -15.65 -0.57
C GLU A 40 -12.40 -16.84 0.28
N PRO A 41 -12.95 -16.60 1.47
CA PRO A 41 -13.28 -17.71 2.35
C PRO A 41 -14.42 -18.57 1.81
N TYR A 42 -14.52 -19.77 2.33
CA TYR A 42 -15.60 -20.67 2.00
C TYR A 42 -16.94 -20.05 2.36
N LYS A 43 -17.91 -20.22 1.47
CA LYS A 43 -19.27 -19.76 1.73
C LYS A 43 -20.13 -20.95 2.13
N PRO A 44 -20.58 -21.01 3.39
CA PRO A 44 -21.43 -22.13 3.78
C PRO A 44 -22.79 -22.06 3.10
N PRO A 45 -23.44 -23.19 2.87
CA PRO A 45 -24.75 -23.19 2.24
C PRO A 45 -25.74 -22.33 3.01
N GLY A 46 -26.39 -21.41 2.32
CA GLY A 46 -27.37 -20.53 2.94
C GLY A 46 -26.80 -19.48 3.86
N GLY A 47 -25.47 -19.35 3.91
CA GLY A 47 -24.83 -18.39 4.79
C GLY A 47 -23.99 -17.39 4.03
N HIS A 48 -23.16 -16.68 4.77
CA HIS A 48 -22.27 -15.67 4.22
C HIS A 48 -20.83 -16.06 4.49
N ARG A 49 -19.93 -15.57 3.65
CA ARG A 49 -18.50 -15.72 3.91
C ARG A 49 -18.12 -14.96 5.16
N ARG A 50 -17.21 -15.54 5.92
CA ARG A 50 -16.71 -14.93 7.17
C ARG A 50 -15.24 -14.64 7.02
N TYR A 51 -14.86 -13.43 7.36
CA TYR A 51 -13.49 -12.94 7.25
C TYR A 51 -12.91 -12.71 8.63
N THR A 52 -11.61 -12.91 8.76
CA THR A 52 -10.92 -12.69 10.02
C THR A 52 -10.51 -11.23 10.15
N PRO A 53 -10.24 -10.79 11.39
CA PRO A 53 -9.69 -9.44 11.56
C PRO A 53 -8.37 -9.23 10.83
N SER A 54 -7.59 -10.30 10.65
CA SER A 54 -6.34 -10.15 9.90
C SER A 54 -6.60 -9.84 8.44
N ALA A 55 -7.74 -10.28 7.89
CA ALA A 55 -8.11 -9.90 6.54
C ALA A 55 -8.31 -8.38 6.44
N ALA A 56 -8.89 -7.78 7.49
CA ALA A 56 -9.07 -6.33 7.48
C ALA A 56 -7.73 -5.62 7.48
N SER A 57 -6.78 -6.10 8.26
CA SER A 57 -5.44 -5.52 8.27
C SER A 57 -4.78 -5.65 6.90
N ARG A 58 -4.95 -6.80 6.26
CA ARG A 58 -4.37 -7.02 4.94
C ARG A 58 -4.98 -6.06 3.92
N VAL A 59 -6.29 -5.89 3.93
CA VAL A 59 -6.94 -4.97 3.00
C VAL A 59 -6.49 -3.53 3.25
N ARG A 60 -6.38 -3.14 4.53
CA ARG A 60 -5.89 -1.79 4.85
C ARG A 60 -4.47 -1.58 4.32
N PHE A 61 -3.62 -2.59 4.45
CA PHE A 61 -2.26 -2.49 3.96
C PHE A 61 -2.24 -2.30 2.44
N ILE A 62 -3.03 -3.10 1.72
CA ILE A 62 -3.07 -3.00 0.27
C ILE A 62 -3.52 -1.61 -0.15
N LYS A 63 -4.59 -1.12 0.47
CA LYS A 63 -5.11 0.19 0.16
C LYS A 63 -4.09 1.28 0.43
N ARG A 64 -3.43 1.20 1.58
CA ARG A 64 -2.45 2.20 1.95
C ARG A 64 -1.25 2.19 1.00
N ALA A 65 -0.80 1.00 0.62
CA ALA A 65 0.32 0.88 -0.30
C ALA A 65 0.00 1.50 -1.64
N GLN A 66 -1.23 1.28 -2.14
CA GLN A 66 -1.65 1.91 -3.39
C GLN A 66 -1.67 3.43 -3.26
N GLN A 67 -2.11 3.93 -2.13
CA GLN A 67 -2.11 5.38 -1.89
C GLN A 67 -0.69 5.94 -1.89
N LEU A 68 0.27 5.13 -1.49
CA LEU A 68 1.67 5.54 -1.50
C LEU A 68 2.30 5.40 -2.88
N GLY A 69 1.57 4.88 -3.86
CA GLY A 69 2.06 4.81 -5.22
C GLY A 69 2.52 3.44 -5.68
N PHE A 70 2.29 2.40 -4.86
CA PHE A 70 2.66 1.05 -5.26
C PHE A 70 1.60 0.46 -6.17
N THR A 71 2.03 -0.26 -7.20
CA THR A 71 1.11 -1.02 -8.03
C THR A 71 0.68 -2.27 -7.29
N LEU A 72 -0.41 -2.89 -7.75
CA LEU A 72 -0.86 -4.13 -7.11
C LEU A 72 0.17 -5.25 -7.27
N ASP A 73 0.88 -5.28 -8.39
CA ASP A 73 1.95 -6.28 -8.54
C ASP A 73 3.05 -6.07 -7.51
N GLU A 74 3.40 -4.81 -7.26
CA GLU A 74 4.40 -4.52 -6.23
C GLU A 74 3.89 -4.88 -4.85
N VAL A 75 2.61 -4.63 -4.59
CA VAL A 75 2.01 -5.01 -3.32
C VAL A 75 2.04 -6.53 -3.14
N THR A 76 1.77 -7.26 -4.22
CA THR A 76 1.86 -8.72 -4.16
C THR A 76 3.24 -9.15 -3.71
N GLY A 77 4.27 -8.52 -4.25
CA GLY A 77 5.63 -8.84 -3.83
C GLY A 77 5.88 -8.56 -2.37
N LEU A 78 5.32 -7.46 -1.84
CA LEU A 78 5.45 -7.15 -0.43
C LEU A 78 4.72 -8.16 0.45
N LEU A 79 3.56 -8.63 0.01
CA LEU A 79 2.79 -9.58 0.78
C LEU A 79 3.48 -10.94 0.87
N ARG A 80 4.33 -11.26 -0.10
CA ARG A 80 5.08 -12.51 -0.04
C ARG A 80 6.02 -12.56 1.15
N LEU A 81 6.43 -11.41 1.66
CA LEU A 81 7.27 -11.39 2.85
C LEU A 81 6.56 -11.98 4.05
N GLU A 82 5.24 -11.78 4.10
CA GLU A 82 4.45 -12.30 5.21
C GLU A 82 4.15 -13.79 5.05
N ASP A 83 4.12 -14.25 3.81
CA ASP A 83 3.65 -15.61 3.52
C ASP A 83 4.68 -16.69 3.84
N GLY A 84 5.82 -16.30 4.36
CA GLY A 84 6.73 -17.27 4.94
C GLY A 84 7.50 -18.09 3.93
N GLN A 85 8.67 -17.64 3.59
CA GLN A 85 9.61 -18.41 2.81
C GLN A 85 10.86 -18.57 3.64
N SER A 86 11.89 -19.16 3.05
CA SER A 86 13.15 -19.27 3.76
C SER A 86 13.68 -17.87 4.08
N CYS A 87 14.49 -17.79 5.13
CA CYS A 87 15.11 -16.56 5.54
C CYS A 87 15.90 -15.92 4.40
N ARG A 88 16.56 -16.76 3.62
CA ARG A 88 17.36 -16.26 2.52
C ARG A 88 16.49 -15.60 1.45
N GLU A 89 15.40 -16.28 1.06
CA GLU A 89 14.52 -15.75 0.05
C GLU A 89 13.83 -14.49 0.52
N THR A 90 13.41 -14.48 1.77
CA THR A 90 12.77 -13.31 2.34
C THR A 90 13.71 -12.11 2.33
N ARG A 91 14.99 -12.36 2.70
CA ARG A 91 15.95 -11.26 2.70
C ARG A 91 16.19 -10.71 1.31
N LEU A 92 16.35 -11.58 0.31
CA LEU A 92 16.59 -11.12 -1.05
C LEU A 92 15.41 -10.30 -1.58
N LEU A 93 14.21 -10.78 -1.30
CA LEU A 93 13.01 -10.06 -1.73
C LEU A 93 12.90 -8.72 -1.01
N ALA A 94 13.19 -8.70 0.28
CA ALA A 94 13.14 -7.46 1.05
C ALA A 94 14.19 -6.47 0.55
N GLU A 95 15.38 -6.92 0.22
CA GLU A 95 16.41 -6.04 -0.31
C GLU A 95 15.98 -5.42 -1.63
N HIS A 96 15.36 -6.24 -2.48
CA HIS A 96 14.87 -5.74 -3.75
C HIS A 96 13.78 -4.67 -3.54
N LYS A 97 12.84 -4.94 -2.64
CA LYS A 97 11.78 -3.97 -2.37
C LYS A 97 12.31 -2.72 -1.71
N LEU A 98 13.31 -2.85 -0.85
CA LEU A 98 13.92 -1.69 -0.23
C LEU A 98 14.55 -0.78 -1.27
N ALA A 99 15.23 -1.36 -2.25
CA ALA A 99 15.86 -0.56 -3.30
C ALA A 99 14.81 0.26 -4.06
N LEU A 100 13.67 -0.34 -4.37
CA LEU A 100 12.59 0.38 -5.05
C LEU A 100 12.07 1.53 -4.21
N ILE A 101 11.90 1.30 -2.92
CA ILE A 101 11.40 2.34 -2.02
C ILE A 101 12.40 3.49 -1.93
N GLU A 102 13.68 3.17 -1.81
CA GLU A 102 14.70 4.20 -1.69
C GLU A 102 14.78 5.04 -2.95
N GLU A 103 14.58 4.41 -4.09
CA GLU A 103 14.54 5.15 -5.36
C GLU A 103 13.38 6.15 -5.37
N ARG A 104 12.21 5.72 -4.91
CA ARG A 104 11.06 6.61 -4.84
C ARG A 104 11.26 7.74 -3.85
N ILE A 105 11.90 7.45 -2.73
CA ILE A 105 12.20 8.49 -1.75
C ILE A 105 13.11 9.54 -2.36
N ALA A 106 14.11 9.10 -3.12
CA ALA A 106 15.02 10.04 -3.78
C ALA A 106 14.27 10.94 -4.76
N ASP A 107 13.36 10.35 -5.55
CA ASP A 107 12.56 11.12 -6.49
C ASP A 107 11.66 12.11 -5.77
N LEU A 108 11.00 11.65 -4.71
CA LEU A 108 10.13 12.55 -3.95
C LEU A 108 10.93 13.68 -3.32
N ASN A 109 12.14 13.41 -2.85
CA ASN A 109 12.99 14.46 -2.30
C ASN A 109 13.37 15.48 -3.36
N ARG A 110 13.63 15.04 -4.59
CA ARG A 110 13.92 15.95 -5.67
C ARG A 110 12.72 16.86 -5.97
N MET A 111 11.52 16.26 -6.01
CA MET A 111 10.31 17.04 -6.23
C MET A 111 10.09 18.05 -5.11
N ARG A 112 10.35 17.61 -3.88
CA ARG A 112 10.18 18.51 -2.73
C ARG A 112 11.09 19.72 -2.85
N ARG A 113 12.34 19.51 -3.22
CA ARG A 113 13.27 20.62 -3.38
C ARG A 113 12.83 21.57 -4.47
N MET A 114 12.33 21.01 -5.59
CA MET A 114 11.82 21.85 -6.68
C MET A 114 10.67 22.72 -6.23
N LEU A 115 9.72 22.11 -5.51
CA LEU A 115 8.55 22.85 -5.06
C LEU A 115 8.92 23.91 -4.05
N LYS A 116 9.86 23.62 -3.16
CA LYS A 116 10.33 24.63 -2.22
C LYS A 116 10.99 25.79 -2.94
N GLY A 117 11.74 25.51 -4.00
CA GLY A 117 12.34 26.56 -4.79
C GLY A 117 11.31 27.44 -5.47
N LEU A 118 10.28 26.80 -6.04
CA LEU A 118 9.22 27.57 -6.68
C LEU A 118 8.49 28.46 -5.69
N ILE A 119 8.19 27.93 -4.52
CA ILE A 119 7.52 28.70 -3.49
C ILE A 119 8.39 29.90 -3.09
N ALA A 120 9.69 29.70 -2.93
CA ALA A 120 10.58 30.76 -2.55
C ALA A 120 10.66 31.83 -3.64
N GLU A 121 10.70 31.40 -4.91
CA GLU A 121 10.75 32.37 -5.99
C GLU A 121 9.47 33.20 -6.09
N CYS A 122 8.33 32.55 -5.93
CA CYS A 122 7.06 33.28 -5.94
C CYS A 122 6.94 34.21 -4.75
N ALA A 123 7.47 33.82 -3.59
CA ALA A 123 7.44 34.66 -2.42
C ALA A 123 8.28 35.92 -2.63
N ARG A 124 9.31 35.85 -3.46
CA ARG A 124 10.12 37.02 -3.79
C ARG A 124 9.55 37.81 -4.95
N GLY A 125 8.40 37.43 -5.46
CA GLY A 125 7.79 38.13 -6.58
C GLY A 125 8.38 37.75 -7.92
N GLN A 126 9.18 36.73 -7.98
CA GLN A 126 9.78 36.28 -9.23
C GLN A 126 8.95 35.16 -9.84
N ARG A 127 8.91 35.13 -11.16
CA ARG A 127 8.14 34.09 -11.84
C ARG A 127 9.09 33.19 -12.61
N PRO A 128 9.10 31.88 -12.33
CA PRO A 128 9.97 30.98 -13.08
C PRO A 128 9.60 30.98 -14.56
N ARG A 129 10.59 30.90 -15.41
CA ARG A 129 10.37 30.92 -16.86
C ARG A 129 9.91 29.57 -17.37
N SER A 130 10.30 28.50 -16.72
CA SER A 130 9.90 27.16 -17.12
C SER A 130 9.61 26.38 -15.85
N CYS A 131 8.93 25.23 -16.02
CA CYS A 131 8.61 24.40 -14.89
C CYS A 131 9.80 23.48 -14.60
N PRO A 132 10.53 23.73 -13.51
CA PRO A 132 11.72 22.93 -13.21
C PRO A 132 11.37 21.47 -12.84
N ILE A 133 10.13 21.21 -12.44
CA ILE A 133 9.73 19.86 -12.08
C ILE A 133 9.83 18.96 -13.29
N ILE A 134 9.31 19.40 -14.43
CA ILE A 134 9.33 18.58 -15.62
C ILE A 134 10.77 18.31 -16.05
N ALA A 135 11.59 19.35 -16.05
CA ALA A 135 12.98 19.18 -16.45
C ALA A 135 13.72 18.22 -15.54
N THR A 136 13.48 18.31 -14.23
CA THR A 136 14.18 17.48 -13.25
C THR A 136 13.79 16.03 -13.37
N LEU A 137 12.51 15.75 -13.50
CA LEU A 137 12.04 14.37 -13.56
C LEU A 137 12.18 13.76 -14.95
N SER A 138 12.33 14.60 -15.98
CA SER A 138 12.56 14.09 -17.31
C SER A 138 14.01 13.70 -17.54
N ALA A 139 14.92 14.20 -16.72
CA ALA A 139 16.32 13.85 -16.87
C ALA A 139 16.54 12.42 -16.40
N ASP A 140 17.40 11.70 -17.11
CA ASP A 140 17.74 10.35 -16.69
C ASP A 140 18.44 10.41 -15.36
N SER A 141 18.05 9.49 -14.49
CA SER A 141 18.69 9.44 -13.19
C SER A 141 19.97 8.64 -13.34
N GLU A 142 21.04 9.32 -13.23
CA GLU A 142 22.33 8.63 -13.31
C GLU A 142 23.20 8.92 -12.16
#